data_28ad8d75c882d78f320fc5784dc0bc0b
#
_entry.id   28ad8d75c882d78f320fc5784dc0bc0b
#
_cell.length_a   1.000
_cell.length_b   1.000
_cell.length_c   1.000
_cell.angle_alpha   90.00
_cell.angle_beta   90.00
_cell.angle_gamma   90.00
#
_symmetry.space_group_name_H-M   'P 1'
#
loop_
_entity.id
_entity.type
_entity.pdbx_description
1 polymer ?
#
loop_
_entity_poly.entity_id
_entity_poly.type
_entity_poly.pdbx_seq_one_letter_code
_entity_poly.pdbx_strand_id
1 'polypeptide(L)'
;MTQRFAGLGPQELDRLAVALNGGRLGVGAAPQDLARLVAREHVEAVRAGLAELAVQGFGARQAGVVLEALASERRAQRAQSDRVELVWTSPEDLPAAARETSVVVRSLCQAARQRVLLANFSFDRPKSWDESAKERARWLW
;
A
#
# COMPACT_ATOMS: atom_id res chain seq x y z
N MET A 1 -7.60 3.84 17.80
CA MET A 1 -8.74 3.37 16.98
C MET A 1 -8.32 2.61 15.72
N THR A 2 -7.59 3.19 14.76
CA THR A 2 -7.15 2.52 13.52
C THR A 2 -6.18 1.36 13.72
N GLN A 3 -5.47 1.31 14.84
CA GLN A 3 -4.43 0.31 15.11
C GLN A 3 -4.99 -1.13 15.24
N ARG A 4 -6.26 -1.29 15.69
CA ARG A 4 -6.91 -2.60 15.80
C ARG A 4 -7.18 -3.25 14.43
N PHE A 5 -7.36 -2.43 13.40
CA PHE A 5 -7.57 -2.89 12.04
C PHE A 5 -6.27 -2.91 11.20
N ALA A 6 -5.10 -2.66 11.82
CA ALA A 6 -3.83 -2.48 11.11
C ALA A 6 -3.43 -3.70 10.26
N GLY A 7 -3.70 -4.91 10.71
CA GLY A 7 -3.36 -6.15 10.00
C GLY A 7 -4.28 -6.50 8.83
N LEU A 8 -5.50 -5.90 8.74
CA LEU A 8 -6.48 -6.30 7.73
C LEU A 8 -6.11 -5.81 6.34
N GLY A 9 -6.34 -6.65 5.34
CA GLY A 9 -6.25 -6.24 3.94
C GLY A 9 -7.47 -5.40 3.50
N PRO A 10 -7.37 -4.63 2.39
CA PRO A 10 -8.50 -3.84 1.90
C PRO A 10 -9.73 -4.68 1.57
N GLN A 11 -9.57 -5.92 1.10
CA GLN A 11 -10.67 -6.82 0.82
C GLN A 11 -11.41 -7.31 2.08
N GLU A 12 -10.72 -7.50 3.20
CA GLU A 12 -11.33 -7.88 4.48
C GLU A 12 -12.11 -6.70 5.06
N LEU A 13 -11.55 -5.50 4.98
CA LEU A 13 -12.21 -4.27 5.39
C LEU A 13 -13.49 -4.02 4.57
N ASP A 14 -13.46 -4.22 3.25
CA ASP A 14 -14.64 -4.10 2.38
C ASP A 14 -15.74 -5.11 2.76
N ARG A 15 -15.38 -6.38 3.00
CA ARG A 15 -16.35 -7.41 3.41
C ARG A 15 -17.02 -7.05 4.74
N LEU A 16 -16.24 -6.57 5.71
CA LEU A 16 -16.77 -6.10 6.99
C LEU A 16 -17.68 -4.89 6.81
N ALA A 17 -17.26 -3.89 6.02
CA ALA A 17 -18.04 -2.69 5.75
C ALA A 17 -19.38 -3.02 5.09
N VAL A 18 -19.39 -3.89 4.08
CA VAL A 18 -20.62 -4.34 3.41
C VAL A 18 -21.54 -5.10 4.37
N ALA A 19 -21.01 -5.94 5.26
CA ALA A 19 -21.80 -6.68 6.23
C ALA A 19 -22.43 -5.76 7.29
N LEU A 20 -21.68 -4.75 7.77
CA LEU A 20 -22.15 -3.76 8.73
C LEU A 20 -23.19 -2.81 8.10
N ASN A 21 -22.91 -2.28 6.91
CA ASN A 21 -23.82 -1.37 6.19
C ASN A 21 -25.12 -2.08 5.80
N GLY A 22 -25.03 -3.37 5.45
CA GLY A 22 -26.18 -4.21 5.10
C GLY A 22 -26.95 -4.76 6.30
N GLY A 23 -26.56 -4.44 7.54
CA GLY A 23 -27.23 -4.92 8.75
C GLY A 23 -27.07 -6.42 9.04
N ARG A 24 -26.18 -7.11 8.30
CA ARG A 24 -25.85 -8.52 8.52
C ARG A 24 -24.88 -8.74 9.68
N LEU A 25 -24.19 -7.68 10.08
CA LEU A 25 -23.22 -7.67 11.18
C LEU A 25 -23.52 -6.46 12.07
N GLY A 26 -23.43 -6.68 13.39
CA GLY A 26 -23.50 -5.60 14.39
C GLY A 26 -22.12 -5.31 14.96
N VAL A 27 -21.96 -4.17 15.65
CA VAL A 27 -20.70 -3.82 16.36
C VAL A 27 -20.35 -4.81 17.50
N GLY A 28 -21.35 -5.57 18.01
CA GLY A 28 -21.19 -6.64 19.00
C GLY A 28 -21.17 -8.04 18.40
N ALA A 29 -20.80 -8.20 17.14
CA ALA A 29 -20.84 -9.47 16.42
C ALA A 29 -20.03 -10.58 17.11
N ALA A 30 -20.55 -11.81 17.02
CA ALA A 30 -19.88 -12.98 17.58
C ALA A 30 -18.62 -13.36 16.77
N PRO A 31 -17.60 -13.96 17.40
CA PRO A 31 -16.35 -14.35 16.72
C PRO A 31 -16.59 -15.25 15.49
N GLN A 32 -17.57 -16.12 15.54
CA GLN A 32 -17.93 -17.04 14.45
C GLN A 32 -18.45 -16.31 13.20
N ASP A 33 -19.13 -15.19 13.37
CA ASP A 33 -19.64 -14.37 12.26
C ASP A 33 -18.49 -13.58 11.60
N LEU A 34 -17.57 -13.09 12.43
CA LEU A 34 -16.36 -12.41 11.98
C LEU A 34 -15.42 -13.37 11.23
N ALA A 35 -15.27 -14.61 11.70
CA ALA A 35 -14.40 -15.61 11.08
C ALA A 35 -14.81 -16.02 9.62
N ARG A 36 -16.03 -15.65 9.20
CA ARG A 36 -16.49 -15.81 7.82
C ARG A 36 -16.04 -14.68 6.89
N LEU A 37 -15.64 -13.55 7.46
CA LEU A 37 -15.32 -12.33 6.72
C LEU A 37 -13.84 -12.01 6.70
N VAL A 38 -13.12 -12.39 7.77
CA VAL A 38 -11.69 -12.11 7.95
C VAL A 38 -10.92 -13.38 8.30
N ALA A 39 -9.60 -13.33 8.13
CA ALA A 39 -8.71 -14.40 8.55
C ALA A 39 -8.82 -14.66 10.05
N ARG A 40 -8.66 -15.92 10.46
CA ARG A 40 -8.87 -16.37 11.85
C ARG A 40 -8.01 -15.60 12.86
N GLU A 41 -6.81 -15.25 12.47
CA GLU A 41 -5.85 -14.45 13.25
C GLU A 41 -6.32 -13.01 13.50
N HIS A 42 -7.19 -12.46 12.64
CA HIS A 42 -7.69 -11.10 12.75
C HIS A 42 -8.99 -10.99 13.55
N VAL A 43 -9.69 -12.09 13.84
CA VAL A 43 -11.02 -12.10 14.45
C VAL A 43 -11.06 -11.32 15.77
N GLU A 44 -10.11 -11.58 16.67
CA GLU A 44 -10.09 -10.92 17.99
C GLU A 44 -9.74 -9.43 17.87
N ALA A 45 -8.84 -9.06 16.97
CA ALA A 45 -8.51 -7.66 16.71
C ALA A 45 -9.72 -6.89 16.16
N VAL A 46 -10.45 -7.49 15.22
CA VAL A 46 -11.68 -6.91 14.65
C VAL A 46 -12.76 -6.78 15.71
N ARG A 47 -12.99 -7.83 16.51
CA ARG A 47 -13.97 -7.81 17.59
C ARG A 47 -13.68 -6.68 18.60
N ALA A 48 -12.43 -6.56 19.01
CA ALA A 48 -12.00 -5.49 19.93
C ALA A 48 -12.15 -4.10 19.30
N GLY A 49 -11.83 -3.96 18.00
CA GLY A 49 -11.99 -2.70 17.27
C GLY A 49 -13.45 -2.28 17.13
N LEU A 50 -14.35 -3.22 16.81
CA LEU A 50 -15.79 -2.95 16.73
C LEU A 50 -16.37 -2.59 18.11
N ALA A 51 -15.96 -3.28 19.17
CA ALA A 51 -16.36 -2.97 20.55
C ALA A 51 -15.89 -1.56 20.97
N GLU A 52 -14.68 -1.16 20.59
CA GLU A 52 -14.15 0.18 20.84
C GLU A 52 -14.98 1.24 20.10
N LEU A 53 -15.39 1.00 18.84
CA LEU A 53 -16.28 1.87 18.11
C LEU A 53 -17.65 1.99 18.77
N ALA A 54 -18.20 0.87 19.29
CA ALA A 54 -19.46 0.85 20.00
C ALA A 54 -19.42 1.70 21.30
N VAL A 55 -18.33 1.61 22.05
CA VAL A 55 -18.11 2.44 23.25
C VAL A 55 -18.08 3.94 22.91
N GLN A 56 -17.55 4.28 21.72
CA GLN A 56 -17.55 5.66 21.22
C GLN A 56 -18.91 6.12 20.65
N GLY A 57 -19.93 5.27 20.70
CA GLY A 57 -21.27 5.59 20.24
C GLY A 57 -21.52 5.31 18.75
N PHE A 58 -20.57 4.65 18.06
CA PHE A 58 -20.77 4.29 16.66
C PHE A 58 -21.70 3.08 16.54
N GLY A 59 -22.78 3.24 15.78
CA GLY A 59 -23.64 2.13 15.34
C GLY A 59 -22.99 1.35 14.17
N ALA A 60 -23.61 0.21 13.81
CA ALA A 60 -23.08 -0.67 12.77
C ALA A 60 -22.82 0.05 11.43
N ARG A 61 -23.78 0.89 10.98
CA ARG A 61 -23.64 1.64 9.74
C ARG A 61 -22.48 2.64 9.78
N GLN A 62 -22.31 3.34 10.89
CA GLN A 62 -21.19 4.29 11.06
C GLN A 62 -19.85 3.58 11.10
N ALA A 63 -19.77 2.44 11.80
CA ALA A 63 -18.58 1.58 11.78
C ALA A 63 -18.29 1.08 10.36
N GLY A 64 -19.30 0.72 9.58
CA GLY A 64 -19.16 0.33 8.19
C GLY A 64 -18.53 1.42 7.33
N VAL A 65 -18.99 2.68 7.47
CA VAL A 65 -18.40 3.83 6.76
C VAL A 65 -16.93 4.04 7.12
N VAL A 66 -16.57 3.89 8.40
CA VAL A 66 -15.16 4.00 8.85
C VAL A 66 -14.30 2.93 8.20
N LEU A 67 -14.77 1.67 8.17
CA LEU A 67 -14.01 0.57 7.55
C LEU A 67 -13.89 0.73 6.03
N GLU A 68 -14.90 1.25 5.36
CA GLU A 68 -14.88 1.57 3.93
C GLU A 68 -13.82 2.65 3.61
N ALA A 69 -13.77 3.70 4.43
CA ALA A 69 -12.75 4.75 4.31
C ALA A 69 -11.34 4.17 4.48
N LEU A 70 -11.12 3.31 5.49
CA LEU A 70 -9.85 2.62 5.70
C LEU A 70 -9.48 1.70 4.53
N ALA A 71 -10.45 0.98 3.96
CA ALA A 71 -10.21 0.13 2.79
C ALA A 71 -9.78 0.96 1.59
N SER A 72 -10.42 2.10 1.36
CA SER A 72 -10.07 3.03 0.28
C SER A 72 -8.67 3.61 0.44
N GLU A 73 -8.32 4.06 1.64
CA GLU A 73 -6.98 4.55 1.96
C GLU A 73 -5.90 3.49 1.68
N ARG A 74 -6.12 2.25 2.12
CA ARG A 74 -5.16 1.15 1.89
C ARG A 74 -5.02 0.78 0.42
N ARG A 75 -6.10 0.85 -0.35
CA ARG A 75 -6.01 0.68 -1.81
C ARG A 75 -5.14 1.77 -2.44
N ALA A 76 -5.32 3.02 -2.02
CA ALA A 76 -4.51 4.14 -2.49
C ALA A 76 -3.03 3.97 -2.12
N GLN A 77 -2.74 3.57 -0.87
CA GLN A 77 -1.37 3.30 -0.41
C GLN A 77 -0.71 2.16 -1.19
N ARG A 78 -1.44 1.05 -1.44
CA ARG A 78 -0.93 -0.05 -2.28
C ARG A 78 -0.65 0.40 -3.70
N ALA A 79 -1.58 1.10 -4.33
CA ALA A 79 -1.38 1.64 -5.68
C ALA A 79 -0.19 2.61 -5.76
N GLN A 80 0.13 3.30 -4.67
CA GLN A 80 1.32 4.14 -4.57
C GLN A 80 2.59 3.30 -4.34
N SER A 81 2.53 2.27 -3.51
CA SER A 81 3.65 1.34 -3.28
C SER A 81 4.00 0.54 -4.52
N ASP A 82 3.00 0.13 -5.31
CA ASP A 82 3.18 -0.57 -6.58
C ASP A 82 3.88 0.29 -7.65
N ARG A 83 3.95 1.63 -7.43
CA ARG A 83 4.73 2.56 -8.27
C ARG A 83 6.19 2.68 -7.83
N VAL A 84 6.55 2.10 -6.69
CA VAL A 84 7.93 2.08 -6.18
C VAL A 84 8.54 0.73 -6.57
N GLU A 85 9.41 0.74 -7.56
CA GLU A 85 10.20 -0.43 -7.95
C GLU A 85 11.51 -0.40 -7.17
N LEU A 86 11.74 -1.42 -6.33
CA LEU A 86 13.03 -1.61 -5.68
C LEU A 86 13.96 -2.33 -6.65
N VAL A 87 14.97 -1.60 -7.11
CA VAL A 87 16.02 -2.16 -7.98
C VAL A 87 17.26 -2.39 -7.16
N TRP A 88 17.71 -3.63 -7.14
CA TRP A 88 18.92 -4.03 -6.43
C TRP A 88 20.06 -4.28 -7.42
N THR A 89 21.18 -3.62 -7.21
CA THR A 89 22.42 -3.91 -7.95
C THR A 89 23.29 -4.82 -7.09
N SER A 90 23.47 -6.05 -7.51
CA SER A 90 24.48 -6.96 -6.94
C SER A 90 25.57 -7.22 -7.97
N PRO A 91 26.83 -7.28 -7.59
CA PRO A 91 27.93 -7.63 -8.49
C PRO A 91 27.94 -9.12 -8.87
N GLU A 92 27.17 -9.98 -8.22
CA GLU A 92 27.20 -11.43 -8.41
C GLU A 92 25.78 -11.99 -8.67
N ASP A 93 25.68 -12.77 -9.74
CA ASP A 93 24.61 -13.65 -10.22
C ASP A 93 23.28 -13.64 -9.42
N LEU A 94 22.42 -12.69 -9.72
CA LEU A 94 21.03 -12.70 -9.26
C LEU A 94 20.10 -13.37 -10.28
N PRO A 95 19.03 -14.06 -9.81
CA PRO A 95 18.08 -14.72 -10.70
C PRO A 95 17.44 -13.72 -11.67
N ALA A 96 17.02 -14.22 -12.84
CA ALA A 96 16.53 -13.48 -14.01
C ALA A 96 15.44 -12.40 -13.81
N ALA A 97 14.94 -12.21 -12.58
CA ALA A 97 13.97 -11.19 -12.20
C ALA A 97 14.61 -9.86 -11.75
N ALA A 98 15.92 -9.82 -11.47
CA ALA A 98 16.61 -8.60 -11.06
C ALA A 98 17.00 -7.80 -12.31
N ARG A 99 16.35 -6.67 -12.55
CA ARG A 99 16.74 -5.75 -13.62
C ARG A 99 18.00 -4.98 -13.18
N GLU A 100 18.96 -4.84 -14.10
CA GLU A 100 20.11 -3.96 -13.85
C GLU A 100 19.63 -2.52 -13.59
N THR A 101 20.17 -1.89 -12.56
CA THR A 101 19.84 -0.51 -12.17
C THR A 101 19.99 0.45 -13.35
N SER A 102 21.01 0.27 -14.20
CA SER A 102 21.24 1.07 -15.40
C SER A 102 20.07 1.01 -16.40
N VAL A 103 19.49 -0.17 -16.58
CA VAL A 103 18.34 -0.39 -17.48
C VAL A 103 17.10 0.28 -16.92
N VAL A 104 16.86 0.15 -15.61
CA VAL A 104 15.69 0.76 -14.94
C VAL A 104 15.80 2.28 -14.94
N VAL A 105 16.95 2.85 -14.56
CA VAL A 105 17.18 4.30 -14.60
C VAL A 105 16.98 4.85 -16.01
N ARG A 106 17.51 4.17 -17.04
CA ARG A 106 17.30 4.58 -18.43
C ARG A 106 15.82 4.54 -18.81
N SER A 107 15.11 3.47 -18.46
CA SER A 107 13.67 3.34 -18.73
C SER A 107 12.86 4.44 -18.02
N LEU A 108 13.16 4.74 -16.76
CA LEU A 108 12.51 5.82 -16.01
C LEU A 108 12.77 7.19 -16.64
N CYS A 109 14.02 7.47 -17.03
CA CYS A 109 14.37 8.71 -17.72
C CYS A 109 13.66 8.86 -19.06
N GLN A 110 13.50 7.77 -19.82
CA GLN A 110 12.79 7.75 -21.10
C GLN A 110 11.26 7.90 -20.92
N ALA A 111 10.69 7.33 -19.87
CA ALA A 111 9.25 7.38 -19.59
C ALA A 111 8.81 8.70 -18.95
N ALA A 112 9.72 9.45 -18.33
CA ALA A 112 9.41 10.69 -17.61
C ALA A 112 9.01 11.80 -18.59
N ARG A 113 7.79 12.32 -18.39
CA ARG A 113 7.24 13.42 -19.22
C ARG A 113 7.43 14.80 -18.63
N GLN A 114 7.66 14.93 -17.32
CA GLN A 114 7.74 16.20 -16.62
C GLN A 114 9.01 16.36 -15.79
N ARG A 115 9.33 15.40 -14.93
CA ARG A 115 10.45 15.51 -13.99
C ARG A 115 10.99 14.14 -13.62
N VAL A 116 12.30 14.03 -13.46
CA VAL A 116 12.99 12.93 -12.81
C VAL A 116 13.72 13.49 -11.60
N LEU A 117 13.52 12.89 -10.43
CA LEU A 117 14.28 13.19 -9.23
C LEU A 117 15.20 12.00 -8.95
N LEU A 118 16.50 12.25 -8.95
CA LEU A 118 17.52 11.27 -8.63
C LEU A 118 18.20 11.70 -7.33
N ALA A 119 18.14 10.82 -6.31
CA ALA A 119 18.85 11.01 -5.06
C ALA A 119 19.86 9.85 -4.89
N ASN A 120 21.13 10.17 -4.79
CA ASN A 120 22.18 9.17 -4.56
C ASN A 120 23.30 9.72 -3.68
N PHE A 121 23.99 8.83 -2.97
CA PHE A 121 25.13 9.16 -2.11
C PHE A 121 26.46 9.36 -2.88
N SER A 122 26.63 8.72 -4.02
CA SER A 122 27.77 8.92 -4.90
C SER A 122 27.38 8.66 -6.36
N PHE A 123 27.77 9.57 -7.23
CA PHE A 123 27.68 9.38 -8.67
C PHE A 123 29.09 9.08 -9.21
N ASP A 124 29.39 7.81 -9.42
CA ASP A 124 30.45 7.44 -10.35
C ASP A 124 29.92 7.72 -11.76
N ARG A 125 30.66 8.53 -12.55
CA ARG A 125 30.28 8.85 -13.93
C ARG A 125 30.22 7.56 -14.73
N PRO A 126 29.04 7.06 -15.12
CA PRO A 126 28.96 5.91 -16.00
C PRO A 126 29.52 6.32 -17.36
N LYS A 127 30.45 5.53 -17.88
CA LYS A 127 31.13 5.75 -19.18
C LYS A 127 30.19 5.75 -20.40
N SER A 128 28.89 5.57 -20.21
CA SER A 128 27.92 5.32 -21.27
C SER A 128 26.62 6.15 -21.18
N TRP A 129 26.66 7.32 -20.56
CA TRP A 129 25.48 8.21 -20.63
C TRP A 129 25.47 8.90 -21.97
N ASP A 130 24.48 8.54 -22.79
CA ASP A 130 24.18 9.20 -24.06
C ASP A 130 23.90 10.70 -23.84
N GLU A 131 24.45 11.54 -24.69
CA GLU A 131 24.32 13.01 -24.64
C GLU A 131 22.85 13.46 -24.61
N SER A 132 21.93 12.67 -25.20
CA SER A 132 20.48 12.93 -25.20
C SER A 132 19.84 12.87 -23.79
N ALA A 133 20.46 12.21 -22.81
CA ALA A 133 19.98 12.16 -21.45
C ALA A 133 20.44 13.40 -20.65
N LYS A 134 21.54 14.04 -21.04
CA LYS A 134 22.06 15.25 -20.38
C LYS A 134 21.18 16.47 -20.57
N GLU A 135 20.52 16.62 -21.71
CA GLU A 135 19.64 17.76 -21.99
C GLU A 135 18.32 17.71 -21.22
N ARG A 136 17.89 16.55 -20.76
CA ARG A 136 16.62 16.37 -20.02
C ARG A 136 16.78 16.32 -18.50
N ALA A 137 17.98 16.09 -18.00
CA ALA A 137 18.27 16.13 -16.56
C ALA A 137 18.68 17.54 -16.15
N ARG A 138 17.74 18.36 -15.71
CA ARG A 138 18.05 19.60 -14.99
C ARG A 138 18.38 19.25 -13.55
N TRP A 139 19.64 19.38 -13.18
CA TRP A 139 20.10 19.30 -11.81
C TRP A 139 19.56 20.51 -11.02
N LEU A 140 18.78 20.25 -10.00
CA LEU A 140 18.45 21.24 -8.97
C LEU A 140 19.35 20.95 -7.77
N TRP A 141 20.30 21.83 -7.55
CA TRP A 141 21.06 21.94 -6.31
C TRP A 141 20.24 22.70 -5.26
#